data_2d6de485437ed347b8b810b221ba18e5
#
_entry.id   2d6de485437ed347b8b810b221ba18e5
#
_cell.length_a   1.000
_cell.length_b   1.000
_cell.length_c   1.000
_cell.angle_alpha   90.00
_cell.angle_beta   90.00
_cell.angle_gamma   90.00
#
_symmetry.space_group_name_H-M   'P 1'
#
loop_
_entity.id
_entity.type
_entity.pdbx_description
1 polymer ?
#
loop_
_entity_poly.entity_id
_entity_poly.type
_entity_poly.pdbx_seq_one_letter_code
_entity_poly.pdbx_strand_id
1 'polypeptide(L)'
;MKKLLLVLFTSTIFAYAQIIEVGTGNSYRPFAYVSEENQAIGFDIELLKLLSTYDESLEFNFHPLPFASLFAGLDSGKFEMLAHQLTKTKEREEKYLFSDTPYFNAVLNFIVAENSTISSFEDLKGKKIGAVVGSNQALRVEEFAAKHKDYKIKLVYFKNYGAEFLALANGQIDALLNSPIVALDYAKAQGLKIKITDLNLQKTAIYFLFPKNNKALKDKVSKALQKARNDGKLKELSLKYFDADYTQIKDK
;
A
#
# COMPACT_ATOMS: atom_id res chain seq x y z
N MET A 1 -68.27 24.59 -12.36
CA MET A 1 -66.84 24.91 -12.17
C MET A 1 -66.18 23.73 -11.50
N LYS A 2 -65.45 22.86 -12.30
CA LYS A 2 -64.71 21.70 -11.77
C LYS A 2 -63.31 22.17 -11.37
N LYS A 3 -62.94 22.10 -10.09
CA LYS A 3 -61.61 22.37 -9.60
C LYS A 3 -60.74 21.14 -9.90
N LEU A 4 -59.75 21.29 -10.79
CA LEU A 4 -58.73 20.30 -11.10
C LEU A 4 -57.64 20.37 -9.99
N LEU A 5 -57.57 19.32 -9.18
CA LEU A 5 -56.51 19.19 -8.13
C LEU A 5 -55.26 18.60 -8.81
N LEU A 6 -54.24 19.42 -8.98
CA LEU A 6 -52.95 19.01 -9.48
C LEU A 6 -52.12 18.39 -8.33
N VAL A 7 -52.00 17.08 -8.28
CA VAL A 7 -51.15 16.37 -7.33
C VAL A 7 -49.75 16.34 -7.88
N LEU A 8 -48.86 17.16 -7.32
CA LEU A 8 -47.41 17.07 -7.62
C LEU A 8 -46.83 15.83 -6.92
N PHE A 9 -46.50 14.81 -7.72
CA PHE A 9 -45.66 13.70 -7.26
C PHE A 9 -44.20 14.16 -7.22
N THR A 10 -43.70 14.48 -6.02
CA THR A 10 -42.26 14.67 -5.80
C THR A 10 -41.61 13.29 -5.69
N SER A 11 -41.03 12.80 -6.78
CA SER A 11 -40.17 11.62 -6.75
C SER A 11 -38.84 11.97 -6.04
N THR A 12 -38.71 11.53 -4.80
CA THR A 12 -37.44 11.50 -4.08
C THR A 12 -36.58 10.46 -4.76
N ILE A 13 -35.59 10.91 -5.55
CA ILE A 13 -34.53 10.06 -6.07
C ILE A 13 -33.64 9.71 -4.88
N PHE A 14 -33.78 8.51 -4.31
CA PHE A 14 -32.77 7.94 -3.43
C PHE A 14 -31.54 7.64 -4.30
N ALA A 15 -30.52 8.47 -4.21
CA ALA A 15 -29.22 8.15 -4.72
C ALA A 15 -28.66 6.99 -3.85
N TYR A 16 -28.74 5.77 -4.34
CA TYR A 16 -28.02 4.66 -3.74
C TYR A 16 -26.52 5.00 -3.81
N ALA A 17 -25.86 4.97 -2.66
CA ALA A 17 -24.40 5.04 -2.64
C ALA A 17 -23.87 3.87 -3.50
N GLN A 18 -23.12 4.18 -4.53
CA GLN A 18 -22.47 3.16 -5.35
C GLN A 18 -21.31 2.58 -4.54
N ILE A 19 -21.34 1.27 -4.30
CA ILE A 19 -20.25 0.57 -3.61
C ILE A 19 -19.00 0.63 -4.50
N ILE A 20 -17.91 1.12 -3.93
CA ILE A 20 -16.61 1.29 -4.60
C ILE A 20 -15.80 0.01 -4.43
N GLU A 21 -15.48 -0.65 -5.53
CA GLU A 21 -14.68 -1.87 -5.53
C GLU A 21 -13.20 -1.54 -5.39
N VAL A 22 -12.58 -1.98 -4.29
CA VAL A 22 -11.19 -1.66 -3.92
C VAL A 22 -10.31 -2.89 -4.01
N GLY A 23 -9.32 -2.87 -4.91
CA GLY A 23 -8.25 -3.86 -4.90
C GLY A 23 -7.24 -3.57 -3.79
N THR A 24 -6.94 -4.57 -2.96
CA THR A 24 -5.98 -4.46 -1.87
C THR A 24 -5.09 -5.70 -1.76
N GLY A 25 -3.97 -5.59 -1.04
CA GLY A 25 -3.09 -6.74 -0.82
C GLY A 25 -3.67 -7.73 0.18
N ASN A 26 -3.24 -8.99 0.06
CA ASN A 26 -3.65 -10.07 0.96
C ASN A 26 -2.55 -10.53 1.95
N SER A 27 -1.33 -9.95 1.86
CA SER A 27 -0.18 -10.42 2.66
C SER A 27 0.79 -9.32 3.08
N TYR A 28 0.43 -8.04 3.00
CA TYR A 28 1.31 -6.91 3.35
C TYR A 28 0.97 -6.34 4.73
N ARG A 29 1.32 -7.09 5.77
CA ARG A 29 1.12 -6.72 7.17
C ARG A 29 2.02 -5.55 7.58
N PRO A 30 1.55 -4.63 8.46
CA PRO A 30 0.21 -4.50 9.02
C PRO A 30 -0.72 -3.60 8.18
N PHE A 31 -0.39 -3.31 6.92
CA PHE A 31 -1.10 -2.34 6.07
C PHE A 31 -2.32 -2.91 5.35
N ALA A 32 -2.15 -4.03 4.63
CA ALA A 32 -3.21 -4.66 3.84
C ALA A 32 -2.98 -6.18 3.78
N TYR A 33 -3.78 -6.93 4.51
CA TYR A 33 -3.68 -8.39 4.61
C TYR A 33 -5.02 -9.01 4.94
N VAL A 34 -5.10 -10.32 5.03
CA VAL A 34 -6.32 -11.05 5.39
C VAL A 34 -6.24 -11.58 6.82
N SER A 35 -7.38 -11.53 7.52
CA SER A 35 -7.56 -12.21 8.81
C SER A 35 -7.71 -13.72 8.62
N GLU A 36 -7.85 -14.48 9.72
CA GLU A 36 -8.15 -15.90 9.70
C GLU A 36 -9.51 -16.19 9.05
N GLU A 37 -10.47 -15.27 9.17
CA GLU A 37 -11.80 -15.32 8.54
C GLU A 37 -11.78 -14.83 7.07
N ASN A 38 -10.60 -14.65 6.48
CA ASN A 38 -10.41 -14.17 5.12
C ASN A 38 -10.98 -12.77 4.84
N GLN A 39 -11.06 -11.91 5.87
CA GLN A 39 -11.48 -10.52 5.74
C GLN A 39 -10.27 -9.62 5.48
N ALA A 40 -10.43 -8.61 4.61
CA ALA A 40 -9.42 -7.59 4.42
C ALA A 40 -9.29 -6.72 5.68
N ILE A 41 -8.09 -6.62 6.21
CA ILE A 41 -7.77 -5.86 7.43
C ILE A 41 -6.44 -5.13 7.28
N GLY A 42 -6.16 -4.20 8.19
CA GLY A 42 -4.92 -3.44 8.27
C GLY A 42 -5.13 -1.94 8.13
N PHE A 43 -4.03 -1.20 8.23
CA PHE A 43 -4.04 0.27 8.25
C PHE A 43 -4.73 0.88 7.02
N ASP A 44 -4.46 0.39 5.80
CA ASP A 44 -5.02 0.94 4.57
C ASP A 44 -6.55 0.73 4.52
N ILE A 45 -7.03 -0.40 5.05
CA ILE A 45 -8.45 -0.75 5.14
C ILE A 45 -9.15 0.15 6.16
N GLU A 46 -8.58 0.29 7.35
CA GLU A 46 -9.15 1.14 8.41
C GLU A 46 -9.12 2.62 8.01
N LEU A 47 -8.12 3.05 7.25
CA LEU A 47 -8.08 4.40 6.69
C LEU A 47 -9.26 4.63 5.73
N LEU A 48 -9.52 3.73 4.78
CA LEU A 48 -10.66 3.90 3.87
C LEU A 48 -12.00 3.88 4.63
N LYS A 49 -12.18 3.01 5.63
CA LYS A 49 -13.35 3.05 6.52
C LYS A 49 -13.48 4.39 7.27
N LEU A 50 -12.36 4.96 7.72
CA LEU A 50 -12.34 6.30 8.29
C LEU A 50 -12.80 7.35 7.26
N LEU A 51 -12.35 7.26 6.00
CA LEU A 51 -12.75 8.22 4.96
C LEU A 51 -14.24 8.19 4.65
N SER A 52 -14.91 7.03 4.76
CA SER A 52 -16.36 6.91 4.64
C SER A 52 -17.11 7.78 5.66
N THR A 53 -16.55 8.05 6.84
CA THR A 53 -17.17 8.93 7.84
C THR A 53 -17.17 10.41 7.45
N TYR A 54 -16.39 10.81 6.45
CA TYR A 54 -16.28 12.17 5.93
C TYR A 54 -17.10 12.42 4.66
N ASP A 55 -17.52 11.34 4.00
CA ASP A 55 -18.37 11.39 2.80
C ASP A 55 -19.15 10.06 2.69
N GLU A 56 -20.45 10.10 2.98
CA GLU A 56 -21.35 8.94 2.96
C GLU A 56 -21.47 8.27 1.59
N SER A 57 -21.03 8.94 0.50
CA SER A 57 -20.96 8.34 -0.83
C SER A 57 -19.72 7.47 -1.04
N LEU A 58 -18.82 7.38 -0.05
CA LEU A 58 -17.64 6.52 -0.06
C LEU A 58 -17.92 5.22 0.72
N GLU A 59 -18.63 4.29 0.10
CA GLU A 59 -18.82 2.94 0.62
C GLU A 59 -17.86 1.98 -0.12
N PHE A 60 -17.03 1.23 0.62
CA PHE A 60 -15.96 0.42 0.04
C PHE A 60 -16.20 -1.07 0.23
N ASN A 61 -16.03 -1.83 -0.85
CA ASN A 61 -15.93 -3.29 -0.85
C ASN A 61 -14.49 -3.71 -1.17
N PHE A 62 -13.86 -4.52 -0.31
CA PHE A 62 -12.44 -4.83 -0.40
C PHE A 62 -12.19 -6.20 -1.02
N HIS A 63 -11.29 -6.25 -2.01
CA HIS A 63 -10.86 -7.46 -2.71
C HIS A 63 -9.38 -7.74 -2.43
N PRO A 64 -9.06 -8.57 -1.42
CA PRO A 64 -7.67 -8.92 -1.11
C PRO A 64 -7.10 -9.90 -2.14
N LEU A 65 -6.02 -9.51 -2.81
CA LEU A 65 -5.34 -10.30 -3.84
C LEU A 65 -3.82 -10.25 -3.67
N PRO A 66 -3.08 -11.20 -4.26
CA PRO A 66 -1.65 -11.07 -4.42
C PRO A 66 -1.29 -9.79 -5.17
N PHE A 67 -0.22 -9.10 -4.74
CA PHE A 67 0.17 -7.79 -5.28
C PHE A 67 0.25 -7.77 -6.82
N ALA A 68 0.84 -8.81 -7.43
CA ALA A 68 0.98 -8.91 -8.88
C ALA A 68 -0.36 -8.89 -9.67
N SER A 69 -1.49 -9.20 -8.99
CA SER A 69 -2.81 -9.24 -9.62
C SER A 69 -3.58 -7.91 -9.52
N LEU A 70 -3.13 -6.98 -8.68
CA LEU A 70 -3.88 -5.75 -8.37
C LEU A 70 -4.03 -4.84 -9.60
N PHE A 71 -2.94 -4.60 -10.32
CA PHE A 71 -2.95 -3.72 -11.49
C PHE A 71 -3.78 -4.30 -12.65
N ALA A 72 -3.69 -5.60 -12.89
CA ALA A 72 -4.52 -6.27 -13.89
C ALA A 72 -6.02 -6.16 -13.56
N GLY A 73 -6.39 -6.26 -12.28
CA GLY A 73 -7.76 -6.05 -11.83
C GLY A 73 -8.24 -4.62 -12.02
N LEU A 74 -7.37 -3.62 -11.78
CA LEU A 74 -7.68 -2.22 -12.03
C LEU A 74 -7.84 -1.93 -13.52
N ASP A 75 -6.92 -2.41 -14.35
CA ASP A 75 -6.91 -2.20 -15.81
C ASP A 75 -8.13 -2.86 -16.50
N SER A 76 -8.62 -3.98 -15.97
CA SER A 76 -9.84 -4.65 -16.45
C SER A 76 -11.14 -4.02 -15.96
N GLY A 77 -11.08 -3.00 -15.09
CA GLY A 77 -12.26 -2.37 -14.49
C GLY A 77 -12.92 -3.20 -13.37
N LYS A 78 -12.26 -4.26 -12.87
CA LYS A 78 -12.72 -5.03 -11.71
C LYS A 78 -12.68 -4.19 -10.44
N PHE A 79 -11.74 -3.26 -10.33
CA PHE A 79 -11.57 -2.34 -9.24
C PHE A 79 -11.67 -0.89 -9.73
N GLU A 80 -12.21 -0.01 -8.89
CA GLU A 80 -12.30 1.43 -9.13
C GLU A 80 -11.13 2.18 -8.51
N MET A 81 -10.42 1.55 -7.55
CA MET A 81 -9.18 2.06 -6.96
C MET A 81 -8.34 0.95 -6.34
N LEU A 82 -7.08 1.26 -6.05
CA LEU A 82 -6.19 0.41 -5.27
C LEU A 82 -5.76 1.10 -3.98
N ALA A 83 -5.73 0.30 -2.89
CA ALA A 83 -5.20 0.68 -1.58
C ALA A 83 -4.21 -0.40 -1.12
N HIS A 84 -2.90 -0.16 -1.27
CA HIS A 84 -1.85 -1.13 -0.94
C HIS A 84 -0.47 -0.50 -0.86
N GLN A 85 -0.26 0.52 -0.03
CA GLN A 85 1.05 1.17 0.16
C GLN A 85 1.75 1.51 -1.17
N LEU A 86 1.00 2.13 -2.12
CA LEU A 86 1.48 2.39 -3.47
C LEU A 86 2.27 3.68 -3.56
N THR A 87 3.46 3.60 -4.16
CA THR A 87 4.31 4.74 -4.46
C THR A 87 4.09 5.23 -5.88
N LYS A 88 4.40 6.49 -6.13
CA LYS A 88 4.53 7.02 -7.48
C LYS A 88 5.81 6.50 -8.12
N THR A 89 5.67 5.93 -9.32
CA THR A 89 6.76 5.65 -10.25
C THR A 89 6.41 6.28 -11.59
N LYS A 90 7.40 6.58 -12.42
CA LYS A 90 7.17 7.18 -13.75
C LYS A 90 6.14 6.39 -14.55
N GLU A 91 6.28 5.06 -14.61
CA GLU A 91 5.35 4.18 -15.31
C GLU A 91 3.92 4.27 -14.75
N ARG A 92 3.77 4.29 -13.42
CA ARG A 92 2.44 4.38 -12.78
C ARG A 92 1.80 5.74 -12.98
N GLU A 93 2.57 6.84 -12.96
CA GLU A 93 2.05 8.19 -13.20
C GLU A 93 1.57 8.38 -14.66
N GLU A 94 2.18 7.67 -15.61
CA GLU A 94 1.74 7.66 -17.00
C GLU A 94 0.38 6.96 -17.17
N LYS A 95 0.10 5.90 -16.39
CA LYS A 95 -1.10 5.05 -16.55
C LYS A 95 -2.26 5.39 -15.61
N TYR A 96 -1.98 5.95 -14.42
CA TYR A 96 -2.95 6.06 -13.34
C TYR A 96 -3.00 7.47 -12.73
N LEU A 97 -4.07 7.74 -11.99
CA LEU A 97 -4.17 8.90 -11.09
C LEU A 97 -3.80 8.46 -9.67
N PHE A 98 -3.34 9.43 -8.88
CA PHE A 98 -3.03 9.25 -7.45
C PHE A 98 -3.85 10.23 -6.62
N SER A 99 -4.10 9.91 -5.34
CA SER A 99 -4.63 10.89 -4.40
C SER A 99 -3.76 12.14 -4.38
N ASP A 100 -4.37 13.31 -4.15
CA ASP A 100 -3.67 14.61 -4.25
C ASP A 100 -2.53 14.73 -3.24
N THR A 101 -2.73 14.16 -2.04
CA THR A 101 -1.71 14.10 -0.98
C THR A 101 -1.40 12.66 -0.60
N PRO A 102 -0.17 12.36 -0.15
CA PRO A 102 0.14 11.05 0.39
C PRO A 102 -0.62 10.84 1.71
N TYR A 103 -0.93 9.59 2.04
CA TYR A 103 -1.51 9.25 3.34
C TYR A 103 -0.48 8.67 4.33
N PHE A 104 0.70 8.29 3.85
CA PHE A 104 1.75 7.67 4.65
C PHE A 104 3.14 7.98 4.08
N ASN A 105 4.17 7.95 4.92
CA ASN A 105 5.58 8.04 4.51
C ASN A 105 6.32 6.77 4.95
N ALA A 106 6.88 6.06 3.99
CA ALA A 106 7.65 4.85 4.22
C ALA A 106 9.15 5.08 4.03
N VAL A 107 9.94 4.26 4.71
CA VAL A 107 11.38 4.10 4.47
C VAL A 107 11.60 2.66 4.05
N LEU A 108 12.46 2.41 3.09
CA LEU A 108 12.85 1.07 2.66
C LEU A 108 14.30 0.80 3.07
N ASN A 109 14.47 -0.15 3.98
CA ASN A 109 15.76 -0.63 4.45
C ASN A 109 16.02 -2.06 3.97
N PHE A 110 17.28 -2.43 3.85
CA PHE A 110 17.62 -3.85 3.73
C PHE A 110 17.34 -4.55 5.06
N ILE A 111 16.64 -5.68 4.96
CA ILE A 111 16.31 -6.58 6.06
C ILE A 111 17.12 -7.85 5.82
N VAL A 112 17.75 -8.39 6.86
CA VAL A 112 18.62 -9.54 6.80
C VAL A 112 18.31 -10.52 7.93
N ALA A 113 18.82 -11.76 7.86
CA ALA A 113 18.72 -12.68 8.98
C ALA A 113 19.42 -12.11 10.22
N GLU A 114 18.95 -12.45 11.43
CA GLU A 114 19.45 -11.92 12.70
C GLU A 114 20.97 -12.09 12.87
N ASN A 115 21.51 -13.22 12.42
CA ASN A 115 22.95 -13.55 12.48
C ASN A 115 23.75 -13.10 11.25
N SER A 116 23.15 -12.36 10.31
CA SER A 116 23.84 -11.86 9.13
C SER A 116 24.93 -10.83 9.49
N THR A 117 26.02 -10.84 8.76
CA THR A 117 27.11 -9.86 8.85
C THR A 117 26.95 -8.66 7.93
N ILE A 118 25.88 -8.61 7.10
CA ILE A 118 25.62 -7.49 6.18
C ILE A 118 25.36 -6.22 7.00
N SER A 119 26.22 -5.23 6.82
CA SER A 119 26.16 -3.92 7.52
C SER A 119 26.52 -2.74 6.61
N SER A 120 27.04 -2.99 5.43
CA SER A 120 27.39 -2.01 4.39
C SER A 120 26.80 -2.41 3.03
N PHE A 121 26.73 -1.47 2.08
CA PHE A 121 26.30 -1.78 0.72
C PHE A 121 27.30 -2.73 0.02
N GLU A 122 28.57 -2.66 0.35
CA GLU A 122 29.63 -3.55 -0.15
C GLU A 122 29.38 -5.01 0.22
N ASP A 123 28.78 -5.28 1.37
CA ASP A 123 28.47 -6.63 1.83
C ASP A 123 27.36 -7.30 0.98
N LEU A 124 26.66 -6.51 0.14
CA LEU A 124 25.67 -7.02 -0.81
C LEU A 124 26.30 -7.67 -2.06
N LYS A 125 27.62 -7.60 -2.23
CA LYS A 125 28.33 -8.23 -3.37
C LYS A 125 28.12 -9.74 -3.40
N GLY A 126 27.63 -10.25 -4.53
CA GLY A 126 27.36 -11.67 -4.76
C GLY A 126 26.11 -12.22 -4.05
N LYS A 127 25.41 -11.38 -3.30
CA LYS A 127 24.27 -11.79 -2.47
C LYS A 127 23.01 -12.04 -3.30
N LYS A 128 22.13 -12.92 -2.75
CA LYS A 128 20.78 -13.15 -3.24
C LYS A 128 19.83 -12.17 -2.53
N ILE A 129 19.18 -11.32 -3.27
CA ILE A 129 18.22 -10.33 -2.72
C ILE A 129 16.83 -10.71 -3.17
N GLY A 130 15.91 -10.87 -2.21
CA GLY A 130 14.50 -11.12 -2.47
C GLY A 130 13.79 -9.88 -3.00
N ALA A 131 12.78 -10.11 -3.84
CA ALA A 131 11.91 -9.07 -4.37
C ALA A 131 10.52 -9.62 -4.74
N VAL A 132 9.45 -8.94 -4.37
CA VAL A 132 8.11 -9.30 -4.83
C VAL A 132 7.86 -8.71 -6.23
N VAL A 133 7.44 -9.55 -7.16
CA VAL A 133 7.22 -9.17 -8.58
C VAL A 133 6.37 -7.91 -8.71
N GLY A 134 6.86 -6.91 -9.47
CA GLY A 134 6.18 -5.65 -9.77
C GLY A 134 6.10 -4.66 -8.60
N SER A 135 6.68 -4.98 -7.43
CA SER A 135 6.72 -4.08 -6.29
C SER A 135 7.70 -2.91 -6.49
N ASN A 136 7.49 -1.81 -5.76
CA ASN A 136 8.48 -0.73 -5.72
C ASN A 136 9.81 -1.20 -5.14
N GLN A 137 9.79 -2.13 -4.20
CA GLN A 137 10.98 -2.72 -3.61
C GLN A 137 11.81 -3.44 -4.68
N ALA A 138 11.17 -4.27 -5.54
CA ALA A 138 11.82 -4.90 -6.67
C ALA A 138 12.49 -3.87 -7.58
N LEU A 139 11.74 -2.84 -8.01
CA LEU A 139 12.27 -1.77 -8.86
C LEU A 139 13.50 -1.10 -8.23
N ARG A 140 13.49 -0.80 -6.93
CA ARG A 140 14.64 -0.16 -6.26
C ARG A 140 15.87 -1.07 -6.21
N VAL A 141 15.69 -2.37 -5.94
CA VAL A 141 16.79 -3.33 -5.95
C VAL A 141 17.33 -3.53 -7.36
N GLU A 142 16.48 -3.59 -8.37
CA GLU A 142 16.87 -3.66 -9.79
C GLU A 142 17.69 -2.44 -10.21
N GLU A 143 17.24 -1.24 -9.87
CA GLU A 143 17.96 0.02 -10.14
C GLU A 143 19.32 0.05 -9.42
N PHE A 144 19.36 -0.40 -8.16
CA PHE A 144 20.59 -0.50 -7.39
C PHE A 144 21.57 -1.49 -8.04
N ALA A 145 21.11 -2.68 -8.40
CA ALA A 145 21.93 -3.70 -9.06
C ALA A 145 22.43 -3.24 -10.44
N ALA A 146 21.60 -2.50 -11.20
CA ALA A 146 21.99 -1.95 -12.50
C ALA A 146 23.08 -0.88 -12.40
N LYS A 147 23.08 -0.08 -11.32
CA LYS A 147 24.13 0.92 -11.03
C LYS A 147 25.42 0.30 -10.51
N HIS A 148 25.34 -0.83 -9.81
CA HIS A 148 26.44 -1.54 -9.16
C HIS A 148 26.65 -2.92 -9.78
N LYS A 149 26.92 -2.97 -11.11
CA LYS A 149 27.06 -4.23 -11.85
C LYS A 149 28.20 -5.12 -11.32
N ASP A 150 29.25 -4.51 -10.78
CA ASP A 150 30.38 -5.18 -10.14
C ASP A 150 29.97 -5.95 -8.87
N TYR A 151 28.84 -5.59 -8.23
CA TYR A 151 28.31 -6.31 -7.07
C TYR A 151 27.73 -7.68 -7.42
N LYS A 152 27.39 -7.94 -8.69
CA LYS A 152 26.85 -9.24 -9.15
C LYS A 152 25.69 -9.75 -8.29
N ILE A 153 24.79 -8.84 -7.89
CA ILE A 153 23.59 -9.14 -7.11
C ILE A 153 22.69 -10.11 -7.87
N LYS A 154 22.16 -11.11 -7.18
CA LYS A 154 21.21 -12.09 -7.71
C LYS A 154 19.83 -11.82 -7.17
N LEU A 155 18.89 -11.34 -8.02
CA LEU A 155 17.51 -11.18 -7.61
C LEU A 155 16.78 -12.51 -7.61
N VAL A 156 16.00 -12.73 -6.55
CA VAL A 156 15.11 -13.89 -6.38
C VAL A 156 13.69 -13.37 -6.23
N TYR A 157 12.82 -13.71 -7.19
CA TYR A 157 11.46 -13.17 -7.22
C TYR A 157 10.44 -14.04 -6.52
N PHE A 158 9.54 -13.39 -5.76
CA PHE A 158 8.46 -14.00 -5.00
C PHE A 158 7.10 -13.47 -5.46
N LYS A 159 6.05 -14.27 -5.25
CA LYS A 159 4.66 -13.88 -5.55
C LYS A 159 4.01 -13.04 -4.44
N ASN A 160 4.51 -13.17 -3.20
CA ASN A 160 3.99 -12.46 -2.04
C ASN A 160 5.08 -12.23 -0.97
N TYR A 161 4.83 -11.27 -0.09
CA TYR A 161 5.77 -10.87 0.96
C TYR A 161 5.99 -11.94 2.02
N GLY A 162 4.96 -12.74 2.36
CA GLY A 162 5.11 -13.81 3.35
C GLY A 162 6.15 -14.85 2.91
N ALA A 163 6.11 -15.28 1.64
CA ALA A 163 7.08 -16.21 1.07
C ALA A 163 8.50 -15.60 1.04
N GLU A 164 8.62 -14.32 0.73
CA GLU A 164 9.89 -13.59 0.72
C GLU A 164 10.53 -13.53 2.11
N PHE A 165 9.76 -13.18 3.16
CA PHE A 165 10.24 -13.14 4.54
C PHE A 165 10.63 -14.52 5.07
N LEU A 166 9.85 -15.57 4.75
CA LEU A 166 10.19 -16.95 5.09
C LEU A 166 11.48 -17.41 4.40
N ALA A 167 11.68 -17.06 3.14
CA ALA A 167 12.89 -17.36 2.40
C ALA A 167 14.13 -16.70 3.04
N LEU A 168 14.00 -15.46 3.55
CA LEU A 168 15.05 -14.80 4.30
C LEU A 168 15.37 -15.55 5.61
N ALA A 169 14.36 -15.85 6.40
CA ALA A 169 14.53 -16.54 7.67
C ALA A 169 15.17 -17.94 7.51
N ASN A 170 14.88 -18.62 6.39
CA ASN A 170 15.41 -19.93 6.06
C ASN A 170 16.78 -19.89 5.32
N GLY A 171 17.37 -18.70 5.11
CA GLY A 171 18.64 -18.53 4.42
C GLY A 171 18.65 -18.84 2.92
N GLN A 172 17.48 -18.87 2.29
CA GLN A 172 17.34 -19.04 0.84
C GLN A 172 17.75 -17.78 0.06
N ILE A 173 17.55 -16.62 0.70
CA ILE A 173 18.05 -15.30 0.27
C ILE A 173 18.87 -14.67 1.40
N ASP A 174 19.78 -13.77 1.07
CA ASP A 174 20.67 -13.10 2.03
C ASP A 174 20.06 -11.81 2.60
N ALA A 175 19.25 -11.12 1.80
CA ALA A 175 18.60 -9.88 2.16
C ALA A 175 17.28 -9.70 1.38
N LEU A 176 16.42 -8.80 1.87
CA LEU A 176 15.30 -8.23 1.12
C LEU A 176 15.21 -6.72 1.41
N LEU A 177 14.53 -5.96 0.56
CA LEU A 177 14.28 -4.54 0.77
C LEU A 177 12.84 -4.34 1.19
N ASN A 178 12.58 -3.80 2.38
CA ASN A 178 11.21 -3.52 2.83
C ASN A 178 11.16 -2.43 3.90
N SER A 179 9.95 -2.04 4.30
CA SER A 179 9.72 -1.15 5.43
C SER A 179 10.09 -1.83 6.74
N PRO A 180 10.78 -1.14 7.67
CA PRO A 180 11.01 -1.61 9.04
C PRO A 180 9.70 -2.04 9.74
N ILE A 181 8.61 -1.31 9.54
CA ILE A 181 7.29 -1.63 10.12
C ILE A 181 6.82 -3.02 9.67
N VAL A 182 6.92 -3.32 8.37
CA VAL A 182 6.54 -4.61 7.80
C VAL A 182 7.43 -5.72 8.35
N ALA A 183 8.75 -5.47 8.39
CA ALA A 183 9.71 -6.45 8.90
C ALA A 183 9.45 -6.80 10.36
N LEU A 184 9.22 -5.80 11.22
CA LEU A 184 8.92 -6.02 12.64
C LEU A 184 7.60 -6.76 12.84
N ASP A 185 6.56 -6.44 12.06
CA ASP A 185 5.28 -7.16 12.13
C ASP A 185 5.43 -8.63 11.73
N TYR A 186 6.14 -8.94 10.63
CA TYR A 186 6.43 -10.32 10.24
C TYR A 186 7.28 -11.06 11.27
N ALA A 187 8.33 -10.41 11.81
CA ALA A 187 9.14 -10.99 12.86
C ALA A 187 8.30 -11.37 14.09
N LYS A 188 7.43 -10.47 14.54
CA LYS A 188 6.54 -10.68 15.70
C LYS A 188 5.48 -11.74 15.41
N ALA A 189 4.79 -11.66 14.28
CA ALA A 189 3.65 -12.51 13.96
C ALA A 189 4.04 -13.98 13.64
N GLN A 190 5.25 -14.19 13.10
CA GLN A 190 5.72 -15.50 12.64
C GLN A 190 6.95 -16.00 13.37
N GLY A 191 7.44 -15.28 14.39
CA GLY A 191 8.62 -15.65 15.15
C GLY A 191 9.92 -15.64 14.31
N LEU A 192 10.01 -14.80 13.28
CA LEU A 192 11.16 -14.77 12.38
C LEU A 192 12.35 -14.05 13.02
N LYS A 193 13.53 -14.69 12.93
CA LYS A 193 14.79 -14.11 13.41
C LYS A 193 15.46 -13.27 12.32
N ILE A 194 15.04 -12.02 12.23
CA ILE A 194 15.54 -11.04 11.26
C ILE A 194 15.95 -9.75 11.95
N LYS A 195 16.80 -8.96 11.30
CA LYS A 195 17.16 -7.61 11.75
C LYS A 195 17.08 -6.60 10.63
N ILE A 196 16.79 -5.37 10.98
CA ILE A 196 16.77 -4.22 10.10
C ILE A 196 18.17 -3.62 10.08
N THR A 197 18.72 -3.38 8.89
CA THR A 197 19.99 -2.66 8.74
C THR A 197 19.76 -1.15 8.60
N ASP A 198 20.80 -0.34 8.76
CA ASP A 198 20.75 1.09 8.45
C ASP A 198 20.87 1.40 6.95
N LEU A 199 20.98 0.36 6.11
CA LEU A 199 21.10 0.49 4.66
C LEU A 199 19.75 0.79 4.05
N ASN A 200 19.42 2.07 3.86
CA ASN A 200 18.17 2.45 3.21
C ASN A 200 18.40 2.91 1.77
N LEU A 201 17.50 2.50 0.87
CA LEU A 201 17.51 2.93 -0.53
C LEU A 201 16.51 4.04 -0.83
N GLN A 202 15.47 4.20 0.00
CA GLN A 202 14.41 5.14 -0.33
C GLN A 202 13.61 5.58 0.91
N LYS A 203 13.30 6.90 0.93
CA LYS A 203 12.15 7.47 1.65
C LYS A 203 11.09 7.77 0.62
N THR A 204 9.86 7.33 0.83
CA THR A 204 8.82 7.41 -0.18
C THR A 204 7.47 7.77 0.42
N ALA A 205 6.69 8.54 -0.34
CA ALA A 205 5.32 8.88 -0.01
C ALA A 205 4.35 7.87 -0.65
N ILE A 206 3.28 7.55 0.06
CA ILE A 206 2.31 6.51 -0.26
C ILE A 206 0.96 7.14 -0.57
N TYR A 207 0.31 6.63 -1.62
CA TYR A 207 -0.91 7.19 -2.19
C TYR A 207 -1.95 6.10 -2.49
N PHE A 208 -3.22 6.48 -2.54
CA PHE A 208 -4.24 5.70 -3.23
C PHE A 208 -4.10 5.90 -4.74
N LEU A 209 -4.47 4.89 -5.52
CA LEU A 209 -4.29 4.86 -6.97
C LEU A 209 -5.62 4.56 -7.66
N PHE A 210 -5.87 5.26 -8.79
CA PHE A 210 -7.14 5.22 -9.53
C PHE A 210 -6.89 5.12 -11.04
N PRO A 211 -7.83 4.55 -11.82
CA PRO A 211 -7.77 4.61 -13.27
C PRO A 211 -7.83 6.07 -13.77
N LYS A 212 -7.23 6.35 -14.92
CA LYS A 212 -7.22 7.72 -15.52
C LYS A 212 -8.61 8.30 -15.76
N ASN A 213 -9.59 7.49 -16.04
CA ASN A 213 -10.96 7.89 -16.30
C ASN A 213 -11.82 8.10 -15.03
N ASN A 214 -11.30 7.78 -13.84
CA ASN A 214 -12.07 7.93 -12.60
C ASN A 214 -11.57 9.11 -11.72
N LYS A 215 -11.46 10.27 -12.34
CA LYS A 215 -11.07 11.51 -11.65
C LYS A 215 -12.05 11.90 -10.55
N ALA A 216 -13.35 11.67 -10.75
CA ALA A 216 -14.38 12.01 -9.78
C ALA A 216 -14.18 11.27 -8.44
N LEU A 217 -13.93 9.96 -8.48
CA LEU A 217 -13.64 9.17 -7.28
C LEU A 217 -12.32 9.63 -6.64
N LYS A 218 -11.26 9.84 -7.44
CA LYS A 218 -9.98 10.36 -6.95
C LYS A 218 -10.15 11.65 -6.17
N ASP A 219 -10.93 12.60 -6.70
CA ASP A 219 -11.18 13.91 -6.07
C ASP A 219 -11.98 13.76 -4.75
N LYS A 220 -13.01 12.89 -4.71
CA LYS A 220 -13.77 12.59 -3.49
C LYS A 220 -12.89 11.99 -2.39
N VAL A 221 -12.13 10.93 -2.70
CA VAL A 221 -11.22 10.28 -1.75
C VAL A 221 -10.14 11.25 -1.28
N SER A 222 -9.57 12.06 -2.17
CA SER A 222 -8.56 13.07 -1.81
C SER A 222 -9.13 14.13 -0.86
N LYS A 223 -10.36 14.58 -1.08
CA LYS A 223 -11.05 15.54 -0.21
C LYS A 223 -11.33 14.96 1.17
N ALA A 224 -11.81 13.71 1.26
CA ALA A 224 -12.02 13.02 2.53
C ALA A 224 -10.70 12.81 3.28
N LEU A 225 -9.62 12.41 2.58
CA LEU A 225 -8.29 12.26 3.14
C LEU A 225 -7.75 13.59 3.73
N GLN A 226 -7.97 14.70 3.01
CA GLN A 226 -7.56 16.02 3.50
C GLN A 226 -8.34 16.44 4.76
N LYS A 227 -9.64 16.15 4.84
CA LYS A 227 -10.44 16.39 6.06
C LYS A 227 -9.92 15.55 7.23
N ALA A 228 -9.73 14.24 7.05
CA ALA A 228 -9.19 13.34 8.08
C ALA A 228 -7.81 13.77 8.58
N ARG A 229 -6.98 14.36 7.70
CA ARG A 229 -5.70 14.97 8.06
C ARG A 229 -5.86 16.22 8.91
N ASN A 230 -6.72 17.15 8.47
CA ASN A 230 -6.95 18.43 9.15
C ASN A 230 -7.53 18.24 10.55
N ASP A 231 -8.40 17.25 10.73
CA ASP A 231 -9.02 16.89 12.01
C ASP A 231 -8.10 16.05 12.91
N GLY A 232 -6.90 15.71 12.42
CA GLY A 232 -5.93 14.88 13.16
C GLY A 232 -6.26 13.39 13.20
N LYS A 233 -7.37 12.93 12.63
CA LYS A 233 -7.81 11.53 12.66
C LYS A 233 -6.88 10.59 11.89
N LEU A 234 -6.29 11.06 10.80
CA LEU A 234 -5.25 10.31 10.09
C LEU A 234 -4.01 10.08 10.95
N LYS A 235 -3.57 11.10 11.72
CA LYS A 235 -2.49 10.98 12.70
C LYS A 235 -2.85 10.02 13.83
N GLU A 236 -4.06 10.13 14.40
CA GLU A 236 -4.53 9.21 15.45
C GLU A 236 -4.49 7.76 14.97
N LEU A 237 -4.91 7.50 13.73
CA LEU A 237 -4.85 6.16 13.14
C LEU A 237 -3.40 5.67 12.99
N SER A 238 -2.46 6.53 12.56
CA SER A 238 -1.03 6.20 12.50
C SER A 238 -0.46 5.85 13.87
N LEU A 239 -0.77 6.65 14.90
CA LEU A 239 -0.35 6.40 16.27
C LEU A 239 -0.91 5.06 16.80
N LYS A 240 -2.19 4.76 16.52
CA LYS A 240 -2.83 3.50 16.92
C LYS A 240 -2.11 2.26 16.35
N TYR A 241 -1.63 2.33 15.11
CA TYR A 241 -1.02 1.20 14.42
C TYR A 241 0.49 1.07 14.64
N PHE A 242 1.20 2.20 14.83
CA PHE A 242 2.65 2.25 14.71
C PHE A 242 3.35 2.98 15.85
N ASP A 243 2.60 3.46 16.85
CA ASP A 243 3.12 4.29 17.97
C ASP A 243 3.87 5.56 17.49
N ALA A 244 3.72 5.94 16.22
CA ALA A 244 4.38 7.08 15.59
C ALA A 244 3.53 7.70 14.47
N ASP A 245 3.77 8.99 14.19
CA ASP A 245 3.09 9.71 13.12
C ASP A 245 3.87 9.62 11.79
N TYR A 246 3.45 8.74 10.90
CA TYR A 246 3.98 8.58 9.54
C TYR A 246 3.16 9.33 8.48
N THR A 247 2.23 10.20 8.89
CA THR A 247 1.27 10.84 7.96
C THR A 247 1.62 12.27 7.61
N GLN A 248 2.65 12.84 8.21
CA GLN A 248 3.06 14.24 7.98
C GLN A 248 3.49 14.45 6.52
N ILE A 249 2.99 15.51 5.90
CA ILE A 249 3.53 15.97 4.61
C ILE A 249 4.86 16.65 4.94
N LYS A 250 5.97 16.04 4.50
CA LYS A 250 7.28 16.69 4.59
C LYS A 250 7.40 17.60 3.38
N ASP A 251 7.54 18.89 3.64
CA ASP A 251 7.92 19.84 2.59
C ASP A 251 9.24 19.37 1.94
N LYS A 252 9.28 19.46 0.62
CA LYS A 252 10.41 19.02 -0.21
C LYS A 252 11.62 19.91 -0.01
#